data_859b88188ca240dea997dff4d4a79364
#
_entry.id   859b88188ca240dea997dff4d4a79364
#
_cell.length_a   1.000
_cell.length_b   1.000
_cell.length_c   1.000
_cell.angle_alpha   90.00
_cell.angle_beta   90.00
_cell.angle_gamma   90.00
#
_symmetry.space_group_name_H-M   'P 1'
#
loop_
_entity.id
_entity.type
_entity.pdbx_description
1 polymer ?
#
loop_
_entity_poly.entity_id
_entity_poly.type
_entity_poly.pdbx_seq_one_letter_code
_entity_poly.pdbx_strand_id
1 'polypeptide(L)'
;MFVSVFTKEPWCDDWSDPEQLDLYIQDLTGQGYSLTYGLFDDEDELIGISLGYIKHWYSGTEYIINELCIRTDRQGAGAGTFFIREIEKAVRELGLKQIFLLTDPNVPACEFYRKNGFTECTSNVAFAKSIE
;
A
#
# COMPACT_ATOMS: atom_id res chain seq x y z
N MET A 1 -12.85 -2.87 4.33
CA MET A 1 -12.36 -1.79 3.47
C MET A 1 -11.51 -2.28 2.30
N PHE A 2 -10.55 -3.15 2.52
CA PHE A 2 -9.69 -3.68 1.45
C PHE A 2 -10.50 -4.23 0.27
N VAL A 3 -11.42 -5.15 0.54
CA VAL A 3 -12.23 -5.79 -0.51
C VAL A 3 -13.08 -4.76 -1.25
N SER A 4 -13.68 -3.81 -0.54
CA SER A 4 -14.56 -2.81 -1.16
C SER A 4 -13.82 -1.89 -2.13
N VAL A 5 -12.52 -1.69 -1.94
CA VAL A 5 -11.69 -0.87 -2.84
C VAL A 5 -11.18 -1.70 -4.02
N PHE A 6 -10.54 -2.84 -3.74
CA PHE A 6 -9.79 -3.58 -4.75
C PHE A 6 -10.66 -4.49 -5.63
N THR A 7 -11.92 -4.72 -5.28
CA THR A 7 -12.87 -5.42 -6.16
C THR A 7 -13.50 -4.51 -7.20
N LYS A 8 -13.29 -3.19 -7.10
CA LYS A 8 -13.82 -2.19 -8.04
C LYS A 8 -12.74 -1.75 -9.03
N GLU A 9 -13.18 -1.06 -10.10
CA GLU A 9 -12.26 -0.48 -11.07
C GLU A 9 -11.30 0.51 -10.39
N PRO A 10 -10.07 0.64 -10.87
CA PRO A 10 -9.44 -0.08 -12.01
C PRO A 10 -8.89 -1.46 -11.66
N TRP A 11 -8.96 -1.86 -10.38
CA TRP A 11 -8.29 -3.08 -9.90
C TRP A 11 -9.07 -4.34 -10.28
N CYS A 12 -10.35 -4.39 -9.97
CA CYS A 12 -11.27 -5.51 -10.26
C CYS A 12 -10.74 -6.87 -9.79
N ASP A 13 -10.07 -6.90 -8.65
CA ASP A 13 -9.53 -8.13 -8.08
C ASP A 13 -10.65 -9.06 -7.64
N ASP A 14 -10.50 -10.34 -7.90
CA ASP A 14 -11.45 -11.36 -7.46
C ASP A 14 -11.07 -11.91 -6.08
N TRP A 15 -11.65 -11.33 -5.04
CA TRP A 15 -11.49 -11.78 -3.65
C TRP A 15 -12.70 -12.55 -3.15
N SER A 16 -13.31 -13.37 -4.02
CA SER A 16 -14.50 -14.16 -3.67
C SER A 16 -14.20 -15.36 -2.78
N ASP A 17 -12.96 -15.84 -2.73
CA ASP A 17 -12.54 -16.94 -1.86
C ASP A 17 -12.15 -16.36 -0.48
N PRO A 18 -12.99 -16.54 0.56
CA PRO A 18 -12.71 -15.96 1.87
C PRO A 18 -11.50 -16.57 2.56
N GLU A 19 -11.19 -17.83 2.31
CA GLU A 19 -10.01 -18.48 2.90
C GLU A 19 -8.72 -17.88 2.32
N GLN A 20 -8.68 -17.69 1.01
CA GLN A 20 -7.53 -17.07 0.35
C GLN A 20 -7.34 -15.63 0.82
N LEU A 21 -8.43 -14.88 1.00
CA LEU A 21 -8.39 -13.51 1.51
C LEU A 21 -7.83 -13.47 2.93
N ASP A 22 -8.30 -14.34 3.82
CA ASP A 22 -7.82 -14.40 5.19
C ASP A 22 -6.32 -14.70 5.25
N LEU A 23 -5.85 -15.64 4.43
CA LEU A 23 -4.43 -15.96 4.34
C LEU A 23 -3.62 -14.75 3.86
N TYR A 24 -4.09 -14.05 2.85
CA TYR A 24 -3.40 -12.87 2.33
C TYR A 24 -3.30 -11.76 3.37
N ILE A 25 -4.40 -11.45 4.06
CA ILE A 25 -4.40 -10.42 5.10
C ILE A 25 -3.45 -10.83 6.24
N GLN A 26 -3.42 -12.09 6.61
CA GLN A 26 -2.52 -12.58 7.64
C GLN A 26 -1.06 -12.48 7.20
N ASP A 27 -0.76 -12.78 5.93
CA ASP A 27 0.59 -12.61 5.38
C ASP A 27 1.05 -11.15 5.51
N LEU A 28 0.15 -10.20 5.26
CA LEU A 28 0.48 -8.78 5.28
C LEU A 28 0.57 -8.19 6.69
N THR A 29 -0.23 -8.69 7.63
CA THR A 29 -0.40 -8.04 8.94
C THR A 29 0.09 -8.88 10.12
N GLY A 30 0.26 -10.18 9.93
CA GLY A 30 0.54 -11.11 11.03
C GLY A 30 1.99 -11.50 11.22
N GLN A 31 2.92 -10.93 10.50
CA GLN A 31 4.34 -11.28 10.58
C GLN A 31 5.08 -10.36 11.54
N GLY A 32 6.22 -10.82 12.08
CA GLY A 32 7.00 -10.00 13.00
C GLY A 32 7.62 -8.76 12.36
N TYR A 33 7.74 -8.74 11.04
CA TYR A 33 8.24 -7.59 10.27
C TYR A 33 7.12 -6.74 9.66
N SER A 34 5.85 -7.12 9.86
CA SER A 34 4.72 -6.36 9.34
C SER A 34 4.65 -4.97 9.95
N LEU A 35 4.31 -3.99 9.12
CA LEU A 35 4.10 -2.61 9.54
C LEU A 35 2.83 -2.09 8.87
N THR A 36 1.81 -1.83 9.68
CA THR A 36 0.48 -1.46 9.23
C THR A 36 0.13 -0.08 9.76
N TYR A 37 -0.40 0.76 8.89
CA TYR A 37 -0.94 2.07 9.28
C TYR A 37 -2.41 2.18 8.91
N GLY A 38 -3.16 2.83 9.76
CA GLY A 38 -4.56 3.16 9.50
C GLY A 38 -4.77 4.66 9.52
N LEU A 39 -5.59 5.15 8.62
CA LEU A 39 -6.04 6.54 8.61
C LEU A 39 -7.46 6.60 9.11
N PHE A 40 -7.68 7.40 10.13
CA PHE A 40 -9.01 7.59 10.74
C PHE A 40 -9.48 9.02 10.50
N ASP A 41 -10.77 9.18 10.28
CA ASP A 41 -11.36 10.52 10.17
C ASP A 41 -11.67 11.11 11.56
N ASP A 42 -12.28 12.29 11.58
CA ASP A 42 -12.61 12.99 12.84
C ASP A 42 -13.65 12.26 13.68
N GLU A 43 -14.35 11.28 13.12
CA GLU A 43 -15.33 10.44 13.80
C GLU A 43 -14.77 9.08 14.19
N ASP A 44 -13.45 8.91 14.14
CA ASP A 44 -12.73 7.68 14.41
C ASP A 44 -13.11 6.51 13.49
N GLU A 45 -13.58 6.82 12.27
CA GLU A 45 -13.81 5.79 11.27
C GLU A 45 -12.56 5.54 10.44
N LEU A 46 -12.27 4.26 10.18
CA LEU A 46 -11.14 3.86 9.35
C LEU A 46 -11.45 4.16 7.88
N ILE A 47 -10.68 5.07 7.28
CA ILE A 47 -10.86 5.51 5.89
C ILE A 47 -9.68 5.21 5.00
N GLY A 48 -8.57 4.77 5.56
CA GLY A 48 -7.39 4.41 4.77
C GLY A 48 -6.56 3.35 5.46
N ILE A 49 -5.90 2.50 4.68
CA ILE A 49 -4.98 1.48 5.19
C ILE A 49 -3.71 1.44 4.35
N SER A 50 -2.59 1.18 5.03
CA SER A 50 -1.33 0.85 4.40
C SER A 50 -0.81 -0.43 5.02
N LEU A 51 -0.68 -1.47 4.23
CA LEU A 51 -0.25 -2.79 4.66
C LEU A 51 1.10 -3.09 4.03
N GLY A 52 2.10 -3.34 4.86
CA GLY A 52 3.44 -3.56 4.36
C GLY A 52 4.37 -4.15 5.40
N TYR A 53 5.66 -4.08 5.14
CA TYR A 53 6.65 -4.66 6.02
C TYR A 53 7.97 -3.91 5.96
N ILE A 54 8.80 -4.14 6.96
CA ILE A 54 10.13 -3.56 7.07
C ILE A 54 11.14 -4.52 6.42
N LYS A 55 11.96 -3.99 5.52
CA LYS A 55 13.00 -4.76 4.82
C LYS A 55 14.35 -4.12 5.08
N HIS A 56 15.29 -4.92 5.58
CA HIS A 56 16.67 -4.48 5.81
C HIS A 56 17.49 -4.69 4.54
N TRP A 57 17.43 -3.72 3.63
CA TRP A 57 18.15 -3.76 2.37
C TRP A 57 19.58 -3.22 2.55
N TYR A 58 20.49 -3.58 1.67
CA TYR A 58 21.90 -3.21 1.82
C TYR A 58 22.13 -1.69 1.86
N SER A 59 21.32 -0.92 1.18
CA SER A 59 21.44 0.54 1.11
C SER A 59 20.69 1.28 2.22
N GLY A 60 19.97 0.56 3.07
CA GLY A 60 19.20 1.10 4.17
C GLY A 60 17.90 0.32 4.39
N THR A 61 17.33 0.51 5.55
CA THR A 61 16.06 -0.15 5.91
C THR A 61 14.91 0.55 5.21
N GLU A 62 14.00 -0.23 4.63
CA GLU A 62 12.92 0.26 3.80
C GLU A 62 11.55 -0.14 4.36
N TYR A 63 10.56 0.67 4.08
CA TYR A 63 9.14 0.28 4.22
C TYR A 63 8.65 -0.17 2.85
N ILE A 64 8.26 -1.43 2.74
CA ILE A 64 7.69 -2.00 1.51
C ILE A 64 6.18 -1.99 1.66
N ILE A 65 5.48 -1.18 0.88
CA ILE A 65 4.03 -1.13 0.90
C ILE A 65 3.50 -2.18 -0.08
N ASN A 66 2.77 -3.15 0.43
CA ASN A 66 2.09 -4.15 -0.38
C ASN A 66 0.72 -3.66 -0.84
N GLU A 67 0.00 -2.98 0.05
CA GLU A 67 -1.33 -2.44 -0.26
C GLU A 67 -1.48 -1.07 0.39
N LEU A 68 -2.01 -0.12 -0.38
CA LEU A 68 -2.36 1.22 0.09
C LEU A 68 -3.68 1.63 -0.54
N CYS A 69 -4.65 1.95 0.28
CA CYS A 69 -5.91 2.42 -0.27
C CYS A 69 -6.63 3.40 0.66
N ILE A 70 -7.46 4.22 0.04
CA ILE A 70 -8.42 5.11 0.71
C ILE A 70 -9.81 4.57 0.38
N ARG A 71 -10.70 4.56 1.35
CA ARG A 71 -12.09 4.13 1.16
C ARG A 71 -12.70 4.90 -0.01
N THR A 72 -13.43 4.20 -0.87
CA THR A 72 -13.90 4.74 -2.14
C THR A 72 -14.66 6.06 -2.01
N ASP A 73 -15.50 6.20 -0.99
CA ASP A 73 -16.29 7.41 -0.75
C ASP A 73 -15.47 8.58 -0.18
N ARG A 74 -14.22 8.37 0.13
CA ARG A 74 -13.32 9.41 0.66
C ARG A 74 -12.16 9.74 -0.27
N GLN A 75 -12.15 9.16 -1.47
CA GLN A 75 -11.13 9.46 -2.49
C GLN A 75 -11.36 10.83 -3.09
N GLY A 76 -10.29 11.45 -3.60
CA GLY A 76 -10.38 12.71 -4.32
C GLY A 76 -10.41 13.97 -3.46
N ALA A 77 -10.32 13.84 -2.14
CA ALA A 77 -10.39 15.00 -1.21
C ALA A 77 -9.06 15.27 -0.48
N GLY A 78 -7.95 14.72 -0.98
CA GLY A 78 -6.63 14.93 -0.38
C GLY A 78 -6.27 13.98 0.75
N ALA A 79 -7.13 13.02 1.09
CA ALA A 79 -6.88 12.07 2.17
C ALA A 79 -5.66 11.20 1.89
N GLY A 80 -5.49 10.76 0.64
CA GLY A 80 -4.33 9.95 0.25
C GLY A 80 -3.01 10.70 0.41
N THR A 81 -2.96 11.95 -0.01
CA THR A 81 -1.78 12.80 0.14
C THR A 81 -1.46 13.03 1.61
N PHE A 82 -2.47 13.31 2.43
CA PHE A 82 -2.29 13.46 3.87
C PHE A 82 -1.73 12.16 4.47
N PHE A 83 -2.32 11.02 4.11
CA PHE A 83 -1.92 9.72 4.64
C PHE A 83 -0.47 9.40 4.30
N ILE A 84 -0.08 9.53 3.04
CA ILE A 84 1.30 9.19 2.64
C ILE A 84 2.32 10.12 3.31
N ARG A 85 2.00 11.38 3.52
CA ARG A 85 2.87 12.32 4.22
C ARG A 85 3.04 11.95 5.69
N GLU A 86 1.98 11.50 6.34
CA GLU A 86 2.05 11.05 7.73
C GLU A 86 2.82 9.74 7.85
N ILE A 87 2.67 8.83 6.87
CA ILE A 87 3.47 7.60 6.82
C ILE A 87 4.96 7.95 6.66
N GLU A 88 5.29 8.90 5.79
CA GLU A 88 6.68 9.35 5.61
C GLU A 88 7.29 9.84 6.93
N LYS A 89 6.54 10.62 7.70
CA LYS A 89 6.99 11.08 9.02
C LYS A 89 7.23 9.92 9.95
N ALA A 90 6.29 8.99 10.01
CA ALA A 90 6.36 7.85 10.91
C ALA A 90 7.55 6.94 10.58
N VAL A 91 7.76 6.62 9.30
CA VAL A 91 8.87 5.74 8.91
C VAL A 91 10.22 6.45 9.06
N ARG A 92 10.26 7.76 8.86
CA ARG A 92 11.47 8.55 9.12
C ARG A 92 11.87 8.48 10.59
N GLU A 93 10.92 8.59 11.50
CA GLU A 93 11.15 8.47 12.94
C GLU A 93 11.65 7.09 13.34
N LEU A 94 11.25 6.05 12.60
CA LEU A 94 11.75 4.69 12.79
C LEU A 94 13.15 4.47 12.18
N GLY A 95 13.69 5.47 11.50
CA GLY A 95 15.00 5.35 10.87
C GLY A 95 15.00 4.70 9.50
N LEU A 96 13.83 4.48 8.90
CA LEU A 96 13.74 3.92 7.56
C LEU A 96 14.15 4.96 6.52
N LYS A 97 14.76 4.50 5.43
CA LYS A 97 15.40 5.37 4.44
C LYS A 97 14.62 5.50 3.14
N GLN A 98 13.68 4.60 2.90
CA GLN A 98 12.94 4.58 1.64
C GLN A 98 11.58 3.93 1.84
N ILE A 99 10.61 4.38 1.05
CA ILE A 99 9.34 3.69 0.86
C ILE A 99 9.36 3.14 -0.56
N PHE A 100 9.09 1.85 -0.70
CA PHE A 100 9.05 1.17 -1.99
C PHE A 100 7.70 0.49 -2.18
N LEU A 101 7.17 0.53 -3.40
CA LEU A 101 5.92 -0.16 -3.74
C LEU A 101 5.88 -0.54 -5.22
N LEU A 102 5.00 -1.47 -5.54
CA LEU A 102 4.66 -1.84 -6.91
C LEU A 102 3.20 -1.48 -7.16
N THR A 103 2.91 -0.98 -8.35
CA THR A 103 1.55 -0.72 -8.79
C THR A 103 1.47 -0.99 -10.29
N ASP A 104 0.25 -1.12 -10.80
CA ASP A 104 0.04 -1.34 -12.23
C ASP A 104 0.33 -0.05 -13.00
N PRO A 105 0.85 -0.17 -14.25
CA PRO A 105 1.04 1.00 -15.08
C PRO A 105 -0.29 1.56 -15.58
N ASN A 106 -0.32 2.86 -15.90
CA ASN A 106 -1.47 3.52 -16.52
C ASN A 106 -2.76 3.53 -15.67
N VAL A 107 -2.61 3.40 -14.34
CA VAL A 107 -3.73 3.57 -13.41
C VAL A 107 -3.58 4.90 -12.66
N PRO A 108 -4.67 5.45 -12.08
CA PRO A 108 -4.61 6.72 -11.35
C PRO A 108 -3.58 6.74 -10.22
N ALA A 109 -3.30 5.59 -9.61
CA ALA A 109 -2.32 5.47 -8.55
C ALA A 109 -0.91 5.91 -8.98
N CYS A 110 -0.52 5.65 -10.23
CA CYS A 110 0.79 6.07 -10.74
C CYS A 110 0.97 7.58 -10.64
N GLU A 111 -0.03 8.33 -11.07
CA GLU A 111 0.01 9.79 -11.01
C GLU A 111 0.02 10.29 -9.56
N PHE A 112 -0.76 9.64 -8.70
CA PHE A 112 -0.78 9.94 -7.28
C PHE A 112 0.61 9.80 -6.66
N TYR A 113 1.32 8.72 -6.96
CA TYR A 113 2.66 8.51 -6.41
C TYR A 113 3.65 9.54 -6.95
N ARG A 114 3.61 9.86 -8.25
CA ARG A 114 4.48 10.89 -8.83
C ARG A 114 4.26 12.25 -8.16
N LYS A 115 3.00 12.63 -7.96
CA LYS A 115 2.66 13.89 -7.27
C LYS A 115 3.18 13.94 -5.85
N ASN A 116 3.30 12.79 -5.21
CA ASN A 116 3.75 12.71 -3.83
C ASN A 116 5.25 12.41 -3.70
N GLY A 117 6.01 12.65 -4.76
CA GLY A 117 7.47 12.61 -4.72
C GLY A 117 8.08 11.24 -4.96
N PHE A 118 7.29 10.25 -5.34
CA PHE A 118 7.81 8.94 -5.71
C PHE A 118 8.39 8.99 -7.12
N THR A 119 9.51 8.31 -7.31
CA THR A 119 10.17 8.19 -8.60
C THR A 119 9.98 6.78 -9.14
N GLU A 120 9.55 6.67 -10.39
CA GLU A 120 9.39 5.37 -11.04
C GLU A 120 10.73 4.68 -11.23
N CYS A 121 10.84 3.41 -10.80
CA CYS A 121 12.06 2.63 -10.93
C CYS A 121 12.09 1.96 -12.31
N THR A 122 12.71 2.61 -13.29
CA THR A 122 12.74 2.14 -14.68
C THR A 122 13.81 1.12 -14.97
N SER A 123 14.74 0.89 -14.03
CA SER A 123 15.82 -0.09 -14.17
C SER A 123 15.41 -1.51 -13.80
N ASN A 124 14.21 -1.69 -13.27
CA ASN A 124 13.72 -2.99 -12.82
C ASN A 124 12.47 -3.40 -13.59
N VAL A 125 12.32 -4.70 -13.78
CA VAL A 125 11.10 -5.29 -14.35
C VAL A 125 10.64 -6.44 -13.47
N ALA A 126 9.35 -6.72 -13.49
CA ALA A 126 8.77 -7.85 -12.78
C ALA A 126 8.64 -9.05 -13.73
N PHE A 127 8.91 -10.25 -13.21
CA PHE A 127 8.70 -11.50 -13.95
C PHE A 127 7.79 -12.39 -13.14
N ALA A 128 6.90 -13.09 -13.82
CA ALA A 128 6.04 -14.10 -13.20
C ALA A 128 5.98 -15.33 -14.09
N LYS A 129 5.84 -16.49 -13.45
CA LYS A 129 5.67 -17.77 -14.15
C LYS A 129 4.55 -18.54 -13.46
N SER A 130 3.52 -18.90 -14.22
CA SER A 130 2.44 -19.74 -13.68
C SER A 130 2.95 -21.14 -13.34
N ILE A 131 2.46 -21.66 -12.24
CA ILE A 131 2.74 -23.03 -11.81
C ILE A 131 1.45 -23.82 -11.96
N GLU A 132 1.50 -24.88 -12.78
CA GLU A 132 0.36 -25.73 -13.08
C GLU A 132 0.50 -27.13 -12.47
#